data_5b2e6f029b03282e51b64a4a967f09c5
#
_entry.id   5b2e6f029b03282e51b64a4a967f09c5
#
_cell.length_a   1.000
_cell.length_b   1.000
_cell.length_c   1.000
_cell.angle_alpha   90.00
_cell.angle_beta   90.00
_cell.angle_gamma   90.00
#
_symmetry.space_group_name_H-M   'P 1'
#
loop_
_entity.id
_entity.type
_entity.pdbx_description
1 polymer ?
#
loop_
_entity_poly.entity_id
_entity_poly.type
_entity_poly.pdbx_seq_one_letter_code
_entity_poly.pdbx_strand_id
1 'polypeptide(L)'
;MSGTPVRAKRASTAQDAVVSLLTGDPMTDAPVTRRTGTPVWRQIEATLAAEILAGRLTGRLANETGLAERFGVNRHTVRQATRALAERGLVEVLHGRGTFVREDMIDYEVGRRTRFAHSVAKARRVGRSRITGYCDMAPDASVVEMLSLADGTRVVRVDSLDVVDDKVIGVCVQYFPLPRFHGIAEIYCETGKTHLALARFGVDEFHRRVSRVTARLPDKDVARQLNQSVSMPILCVETVYEDASGCPIEYGISHFGSTTVQVVIEP
;
A
#
# COMPACT_ATOMS: atom_id res chain seq x y z
N MET A 1 1.42 72.74 -21.08
CA MET A 1 1.40 71.69 -22.14
C MET A 1 1.36 70.36 -21.44
N SER A 2 0.23 69.72 -21.54
CA SER A 2 -0.16 68.51 -20.78
C SER A 2 0.43 67.28 -21.41
N GLY A 3 1.10 66.47 -20.62
CA GLY A 3 1.55 65.11 -21.03
C GLY A 3 0.97 64.07 -20.09
N THR A 4 -0.02 63.31 -20.57
CA THR A 4 -0.68 62.19 -19.87
C THR A 4 0.21 60.96 -19.90
N PRO A 5 0.44 60.23 -18.80
CA PRO A 5 1.16 58.96 -18.88
C PRO A 5 0.23 57.82 -19.25
N VAL A 6 0.67 57.04 -20.25
CA VAL A 6 0.07 55.82 -20.76
C VAL A 6 0.18 54.71 -19.72
N ARG A 7 -0.96 54.12 -19.35
CA ARG A 7 -1.09 52.99 -18.41
C ARG A 7 -0.69 51.67 -19.09
N ALA A 8 0.46 51.13 -18.78
CA ALA A 8 0.91 49.83 -19.21
C ALA A 8 0.07 48.71 -18.52
N LYS A 9 -0.64 47.90 -19.29
CA LYS A 9 -1.25 46.66 -18.86
C LYS A 9 -0.14 45.64 -18.57
N ARG A 10 0.04 45.27 -17.30
CA ARG A 10 0.85 44.10 -16.93
C ARG A 10 0.09 42.84 -17.32
N ALA A 11 0.70 41.99 -18.16
CA ALA A 11 0.29 40.65 -18.41
C ALA A 11 0.58 39.82 -17.15
N SER A 12 -0.47 39.21 -16.57
CA SER A 12 -0.37 38.22 -15.52
C SER A 12 0.22 36.94 -16.12
N THR A 13 1.44 36.61 -15.74
CA THR A 13 2.18 35.45 -16.23
C THR A 13 1.71 34.20 -15.47
N ALA A 14 1.71 33.10 -16.19
CA ALA A 14 1.36 31.75 -15.72
C ALA A 14 2.11 31.29 -14.45
N GLN A 15 3.07 32.06 -13.97
CA GLN A 15 3.84 31.82 -12.75
C GLN A 15 3.07 32.09 -11.45
N ASP A 16 2.11 33.04 -11.46
CA ASP A 16 1.29 33.34 -10.26
C ASP A 16 0.25 32.22 -9.98
N ALA A 17 -0.09 31.41 -10.98
CA ALA A 17 -1.00 30.29 -10.83
C ALA A 17 -0.31 29.04 -10.20
N VAL A 18 1.00 28.91 -10.32
CA VAL A 18 1.77 27.78 -9.80
C VAL A 18 2.12 27.95 -8.32
N VAL A 19 2.31 29.20 -7.86
CA VAL A 19 2.64 29.49 -6.45
C VAL A 19 1.45 29.29 -5.52
N SER A 20 0.22 29.51 -6.02
CA SER A 20 -1.02 29.26 -5.23
C SER A 20 -1.35 27.78 -5.02
N LEU A 21 -0.66 26.86 -5.73
CA LEU A 21 -0.85 25.39 -5.61
C LEU A 21 0.08 24.75 -4.57
N LEU A 22 1.03 25.51 -3.98
CA LEU A 22 2.05 24.95 -3.08
C LEU A 22 1.87 25.36 -1.60
N THR A 23 0.87 26.19 -1.27
CA THR A 23 0.53 26.49 0.12
C THR A 23 -0.71 25.68 0.50
N GLY A 24 -0.47 24.55 1.16
CA GLY A 24 -1.52 23.66 1.64
C GLY A 24 -2.36 24.32 2.72
N ASP A 25 -3.63 24.58 2.38
CA ASP A 25 -4.68 24.90 3.33
C ASP A 25 -5.58 23.66 3.51
N PRO A 26 -5.99 23.29 4.74
CA PRO A 26 -6.75 22.07 4.99
C PRO A 26 -8.18 22.22 4.50
N MET A 27 -8.65 21.20 3.80
CA MET A 27 -10.05 20.87 3.49
C MET A 27 -10.96 22.10 3.22
N THR A 28 -10.90 22.64 2.04
CA THR A 28 -11.97 23.53 1.57
C THR A 28 -13.05 22.68 0.92
N ASP A 29 -14.14 22.49 1.67
CA ASP A 29 -15.44 22.03 1.18
C ASP A 29 -16.09 23.16 0.35
N ALA A 30 -15.40 23.57 -0.73
CA ALA A 30 -15.88 24.68 -1.55
C ALA A 30 -16.80 24.11 -2.66
N PRO A 31 -18.03 24.61 -2.78
CA PRO A 31 -18.89 24.27 -3.90
C PRO A 31 -18.20 24.62 -5.21
N VAL A 32 -18.28 23.72 -6.19
CA VAL A 32 -17.68 23.90 -7.52
C VAL A 32 -18.17 25.23 -8.10
N THR A 33 -17.28 26.21 -8.16
CA THR A 33 -17.58 27.50 -8.78
C THR A 33 -17.75 27.27 -10.27
N ARG A 34 -18.95 27.53 -10.83
CA ARG A 34 -19.23 27.38 -12.25
C ARG A 34 -18.34 28.31 -13.07
N ARG A 35 -17.17 27.79 -13.47
CA ARG A 35 -16.30 28.50 -14.43
C ARG A 35 -16.99 28.48 -15.80
N THR A 36 -17.25 29.68 -16.35
CA THR A 36 -17.81 29.86 -17.70
C THR A 36 -16.95 29.12 -18.72
N GLY A 37 -17.55 28.15 -19.43
CA GLY A 37 -16.92 27.41 -20.55
C GLY A 37 -16.47 25.98 -20.27
N THR A 38 -16.34 25.52 -19.02
CA THR A 38 -15.97 24.13 -18.73
C THR A 38 -17.15 23.38 -18.10
N PRO A 39 -17.57 22.22 -18.67
CA PRO A 39 -18.65 21.42 -18.10
C PRO A 39 -18.37 21.07 -16.62
N VAL A 40 -19.41 21.12 -15.78
CA VAL A 40 -19.27 20.90 -14.32
C VAL A 40 -18.68 19.54 -14.00
N TRP A 41 -19.06 18.50 -14.76
CA TRP A 41 -18.52 17.16 -14.55
C TRP A 41 -16.99 17.09 -14.78
N ARG A 42 -16.43 17.88 -15.71
CA ARG A 42 -14.98 17.97 -15.94
C ARG A 42 -14.25 18.66 -14.78
N GLN A 43 -14.89 19.63 -14.15
CA GLN A 43 -14.30 20.30 -12.97
C GLN A 43 -14.26 19.34 -11.78
N ILE A 44 -15.32 18.54 -11.58
CA ILE A 44 -15.37 17.48 -10.56
C ILE A 44 -14.32 16.40 -10.86
N GLU A 45 -14.24 15.93 -12.09
CA GLU A 45 -13.25 14.96 -12.52
C GLU A 45 -11.84 15.47 -12.27
N ALA A 46 -11.50 16.69 -12.64
CA ALA A 46 -10.18 17.29 -12.41
C ALA A 46 -9.86 17.44 -10.92
N THR A 47 -10.83 17.81 -10.09
CA THR A 47 -10.66 17.93 -8.64
C THR A 47 -10.38 16.56 -8.02
N LEU A 48 -11.19 15.55 -8.33
CA LEU A 48 -11.01 14.19 -7.83
C LEU A 48 -9.69 13.58 -8.34
N ALA A 49 -9.34 13.79 -9.61
CA ALA A 49 -8.06 13.35 -10.15
C ALA A 49 -6.86 13.96 -9.42
N ALA A 50 -6.90 15.26 -9.12
CA ALA A 50 -5.84 15.93 -8.35
C ALA A 50 -5.75 15.39 -6.91
N GLU A 51 -6.86 15.09 -6.27
CA GLU A 51 -6.88 14.47 -4.94
C GLU A 51 -6.32 13.05 -4.95
N ILE A 52 -6.67 12.24 -5.96
CA ILE A 52 -6.15 10.90 -6.17
C ILE A 52 -4.64 10.93 -6.39
N LEU A 53 -4.17 11.74 -7.34
CA LEU A 53 -2.74 11.85 -7.68
C LEU A 53 -1.89 12.40 -6.52
N ALA A 54 -2.49 13.24 -5.66
CA ALA A 54 -1.84 13.72 -4.44
C ALA A 54 -1.95 12.75 -3.25
N GLY A 55 -2.54 11.56 -3.44
CA GLY A 55 -2.73 10.55 -2.38
C GLY A 55 -3.73 10.96 -1.29
N ARG A 56 -4.45 12.07 -1.44
CA ARG A 56 -5.46 12.52 -0.48
C ARG A 56 -6.77 11.75 -0.59
N LEU A 57 -7.04 11.17 -1.74
CA LEU A 57 -8.21 10.34 -2.00
C LEU A 57 -7.76 8.96 -2.44
N THR A 58 -8.08 7.95 -1.63
CA THR A 58 -7.59 6.59 -1.79
C THR A 58 -8.68 5.59 -1.44
N GLY A 59 -8.52 4.34 -1.87
CA GLY A 59 -9.49 3.27 -1.59
C GLY A 59 -10.85 3.52 -2.22
N ARG A 60 -11.93 3.34 -1.46
CA ARG A 60 -13.30 3.48 -1.98
C ARG A 60 -13.73 4.94 -2.04
N LEU A 61 -14.13 5.41 -3.22
CA LEU A 61 -14.79 6.71 -3.35
C LEU A 61 -16.13 6.72 -2.61
N ALA A 62 -16.51 7.90 -2.12
CA ALA A 62 -17.88 8.11 -1.65
C ALA A 62 -18.86 7.74 -2.78
N ASN A 63 -20.04 7.24 -2.42
CA ASN A 63 -21.05 6.87 -3.40
C ASN A 63 -21.54 8.10 -4.18
N GLU A 64 -22.23 7.88 -5.29
CA GLU A 64 -22.73 8.96 -6.16
C GLU A 64 -23.56 10.00 -5.38
N THR A 65 -24.25 9.59 -4.32
CA THR A 65 -25.05 10.50 -3.48
C THR A 65 -24.14 11.40 -2.65
N GLY A 66 -23.18 10.83 -1.93
CA GLY A 66 -22.24 11.61 -1.10
C GLY A 66 -21.36 12.55 -1.95
N LEU A 67 -20.92 12.12 -3.15
CA LEU A 67 -20.22 13.01 -4.08
C LEU A 67 -21.14 14.11 -4.63
N ALA A 68 -22.40 13.79 -4.92
CA ALA A 68 -23.39 14.79 -5.37
C ALA A 68 -23.63 15.86 -4.30
N GLU A 69 -23.75 15.47 -3.04
CA GLU A 69 -23.84 16.37 -1.89
C GLU A 69 -22.58 17.22 -1.73
N ARG A 70 -21.40 16.59 -1.73
CA ARG A 70 -20.11 17.28 -1.63
C ARG A 70 -19.93 18.37 -2.66
N PHE A 71 -20.31 18.13 -3.92
CA PHE A 71 -20.11 19.06 -5.03
C PHE A 71 -21.34 19.92 -5.35
N GLY A 72 -22.46 19.74 -4.66
CA GLY A 72 -23.69 20.51 -4.88
C GLY A 72 -24.28 20.27 -6.28
N VAL A 73 -24.23 19.06 -6.81
CA VAL A 73 -24.67 18.68 -8.17
C VAL A 73 -25.61 17.47 -8.15
N ASN A 74 -26.21 17.17 -9.29
CA ASN A 74 -27.00 15.95 -9.43
C ASN A 74 -26.12 14.69 -9.63
N ARG A 75 -26.66 13.49 -9.36
CA ARG A 75 -25.95 12.22 -9.49
C ARG A 75 -25.46 11.93 -10.92
N HIS A 76 -26.19 12.42 -11.94
CA HIS A 76 -25.77 12.24 -13.34
C HIS A 76 -24.45 12.92 -13.63
N THR A 77 -24.25 14.12 -13.10
CA THR A 77 -22.99 14.88 -13.25
C THR A 77 -21.82 14.16 -12.56
N VAL A 78 -22.07 13.60 -11.36
CA VAL A 78 -21.08 12.78 -10.64
C VAL A 78 -20.76 11.51 -11.44
N ARG A 79 -21.77 10.80 -11.93
CA ARG A 79 -21.56 9.57 -12.72
C ARG A 79 -20.74 9.83 -13.99
N GLN A 80 -20.95 10.97 -14.63
CA GLN A 80 -20.15 11.37 -15.79
C GLN A 80 -18.68 11.64 -15.40
N ALA A 81 -18.44 12.31 -14.27
CA ALA A 81 -17.10 12.55 -13.75
C ALA A 81 -16.39 11.25 -13.36
N THR A 82 -17.06 10.35 -12.62
CA THR A 82 -16.47 9.05 -12.23
C THR A 82 -16.21 8.14 -13.42
N ARG A 83 -17.05 8.19 -14.44
CA ARG A 83 -16.80 7.47 -15.71
C ARG A 83 -15.54 7.98 -16.41
N ALA A 84 -15.37 9.28 -16.49
CA ALA A 84 -14.16 9.88 -17.08
C ALA A 84 -12.89 9.53 -16.28
N LEU A 85 -12.97 9.47 -14.95
CA LEU A 85 -11.88 8.98 -14.12
C LEU A 85 -11.55 7.51 -14.41
N ALA A 86 -12.56 6.67 -14.62
CA ALA A 86 -12.38 5.27 -14.99
C ALA A 86 -11.76 5.11 -16.38
N GLU A 87 -12.18 5.90 -17.36
CA GLU A 87 -11.59 5.95 -18.69
C GLU A 87 -10.11 6.39 -18.67
N ARG A 88 -9.72 7.23 -17.70
CA ARG A 88 -8.33 7.60 -17.42
C ARG A 88 -7.56 6.56 -16.60
N GLY A 89 -8.20 5.49 -16.15
CA GLY A 89 -7.57 4.46 -15.32
C GLY A 89 -7.28 4.89 -13.87
N LEU A 90 -7.83 6.02 -13.40
CA LEU A 90 -7.65 6.50 -12.03
C LEU A 90 -8.56 5.82 -11.02
N VAL A 91 -9.68 5.29 -11.48
CA VAL A 91 -10.62 4.54 -10.65
C VAL A 91 -11.11 3.30 -11.38
N GLU A 92 -11.61 2.33 -10.61
CA GLU A 92 -12.29 1.15 -11.10
C GLU A 92 -13.72 1.10 -10.53
N VAL A 93 -14.69 0.86 -11.41
CA VAL A 93 -16.10 0.71 -11.01
C VAL A 93 -16.41 -0.78 -10.88
N LEU A 94 -16.58 -1.23 -9.63
CA LEU A 94 -16.97 -2.60 -9.32
C LEU A 94 -18.49 -2.68 -9.13
N HIS A 95 -19.17 -3.40 -10.04
CA HIS A 95 -20.63 -3.49 -10.04
C HIS A 95 -21.16 -3.98 -8.68
N GLY A 96 -22.14 -3.26 -8.12
CA GLY A 96 -22.71 -3.54 -6.79
C GLY A 96 -21.81 -3.24 -5.59
N ARG A 97 -20.53 -2.89 -5.80
CA ARG A 97 -19.54 -2.67 -4.74
C ARG A 97 -19.11 -1.20 -4.62
N GLY A 98 -19.21 -0.43 -5.70
CA GLY A 98 -18.87 0.99 -5.75
C GLY A 98 -17.68 1.29 -6.66
N THR A 99 -17.18 2.52 -6.56
CA THR A 99 -16.02 3.01 -7.30
C THR A 99 -14.81 3.07 -6.37
N PHE A 100 -13.69 2.54 -6.83
CA PHE A 100 -12.43 2.47 -6.08
C PHE A 100 -11.33 3.20 -6.83
N VAL A 101 -10.49 3.93 -6.12
CA VAL A 101 -9.27 4.53 -6.68
C VAL A 101 -8.35 3.40 -7.10
N ARG A 102 -7.86 3.44 -8.34
CA ARG A 102 -6.74 2.60 -8.76
C ARG A 102 -5.48 3.15 -8.10
N GLU A 103 -5.00 2.45 -7.12
CA GLU A 103 -3.68 2.70 -6.55
C GLU A 103 -2.66 1.96 -7.43
N ASP A 104 -1.51 2.59 -7.68
CA ASP A 104 -0.42 1.88 -8.33
C ASP A 104 -0.06 0.69 -7.45
N MET A 105 -0.21 -0.51 -8.00
CA MET A 105 0.12 -1.74 -7.29
C MET A 105 1.62 -1.78 -7.03
N ILE A 106 2.00 -2.27 -5.87
CA ILE A 106 3.40 -2.52 -5.57
C ILE A 106 3.80 -3.84 -6.23
N ASP A 107 4.77 -3.77 -7.12
CA ASP A 107 5.38 -4.94 -7.74
C ASP A 107 6.21 -5.70 -6.71
N TYR A 108 5.64 -6.79 -6.16
CA TYR A 108 6.40 -7.67 -5.30
C TYR A 108 7.26 -8.62 -6.14
N GLU A 109 8.49 -8.26 -6.34
CA GLU A 109 9.46 -9.08 -7.07
C GLU A 109 9.85 -10.29 -6.23
N VAL A 110 9.47 -11.49 -6.70
CA VAL A 110 9.82 -12.76 -6.07
C VAL A 110 11.09 -13.31 -6.71
N GLY A 111 12.23 -12.83 -6.25
CA GLY A 111 13.55 -13.28 -6.67
C GLY A 111 14.32 -13.96 -5.54
N ARG A 112 15.47 -14.55 -5.88
CA ARG A 112 16.27 -15.35 -4.94
C ARG A 112 16.76 -14.57 -3.71
N ARG A 113 17.05 -13.26 -3.85
CA ARG A 113 17.57 -12.39 -2.78
C ARG A 113 16.64 -11.24 -2.43
N THR A 114 15.44 -11.18 -3.01
CA THR A 114 14.51 -10.07 -2.80
C THR A 114 13.61 -10.32 -1.59
N ARG A 115 13.38 -9.26 -0.82
CA ARG A 115 12.33 -9.17 0.19
C ARG A 115 11.31 -8.12 -0.23
N PHE A 116 10.11 -8.15 0.32
CA PHE A 116 9.08 -7.15 0.03
C PHE A 116 9.57 -5.71 0.25
N ALA A 117 10.35 -5.46 1.31
CA ALA A 117 10.97 -4.16 1.56
C ALA A 117 11.82 -3.63 0.38
N HIS A 118 12.45 -4.52 -0.40
CA HIS A 118 13.18 -4.13 -1.62
C HIS A 118 12.23 -3.61 -2.70
N SER A 119 11.13 -4.30 -2.93
CA SER A 119 10.09 -3.90 -3.89
C SER A 119 9.47 -2.54 -3.53
N VAL A 120 9.21 -2.29 -2.25
CA VAL A 120 8.74 -0.98 -1.75
C VAL A 120 9.76 0.12 -2.03
N ALA A 121 11.04 -0.14 -1.77
CA ALA A 121 12.11 0.83 -2.02
C ALA A 121 12.29 1.11 -3.53
N LYS A 122 12.20 0.07 -4.38
CA LYS A 122 12.24 0.19 -5.85
C LYS A 122 11.09 1.05 -6.37
N ALA A 123 9.91 0.92 -5.79
CA ALA A 123 8.75 1.76 -6.07
C ALA A 123 8.89 3.21 -5.54
N ARG A 124 10.03 3.57 -4.93
CA ARG A 124 10.31 4.87 -4.29
C ARG A 124 9.29 5.25 -3.21
N ARG A 125 8.75 4.23 -2.52
CA ARG A 125 7.80 4.41 -1.42
C ARG A 125 8.48 4.17 -0.08
N VAL A 126 7.92 4.74 0.98
CA VAL A 126 8.42 4.56 2.34
C VAL A 126 7.67 3.42 3.00
N GLY A 127 8.37 2.34 3.33
CA GLY A 127 7.80 1.15 3.95
C GLY A 127 8.52 0.77 5.24
N ARG A 128 7.75 0.22 6.18
CA ARG A 128 8.24 -0.35 7.44
C ARG A 128 7.36 -1.52 7.86
N SER A 129 7.94 -2.48 8.57
CA SER A 129 7.17 -3.48 9.28
C SER A 129 6.90 -2.99 10.70
N ARG A 130 5.63 -2.99 11.09
CA ARG A 130 5.18 -2.68 12.45
C ARG A 130 4.84 -3.97 13.16
N ILE A 131 5.65 -4.37 14.14
CA ILE A 131 5.42 -5.56 14.94
C ILE A 131 4.19 -5.33 15.83
N THR A 132 3.26 -6.29 15.83
CA THR A 132 2.02 -6.24 16.61
C THR A 132 2.00 -7.22 17.77
N GLY A 133 2.87 -8.24 17.74
CA GLY A 133 3.05 -9.21 18.81
C GLY A 133 4.13 -10.22 18.47
N TYR A 134 4.62 -10.90 19.49
CA TYR A 134 5.54 -12.03 19.33
C TYR A 134 5.47 -12.96 20.54
N CYS A 135 5.79 -14.22 20.33
CA CYS A 135 5.91 -15.22 21.40
C CYS A 135 6.76 -16.43 21.00
N ASP A 136 7.35 -17.06 21.99
CA ASP A 136 7.97 -18.37 21.85
C ASP A 136 6.90 -19.45 21.95
N MET A 137 6.83 -20.33 20.94
CA MET A 137 5.80 -21.37 20.90
C MET A 137 6.31 -22.69 20.33
N ALA A 138 5.57 -23.78 20.59
CA ALA A 138 5.72 -25.01 19.84
C ALA A 138 5.18 -24.78 18.40
N PRO A 139 5.93 -25.13 17.36
CA PRO A 139 5.49 -25.00 15.98
C PRO A 139 4.36 -25.99 15.64
N ASP A 140 3.49 -25.62 14.73
CA ASP A 140 2.58 -26.58 14.10
C ASP A 140 3.30 -27.43 13.03
N ALA A 141 2.62 -28.46 12.50
CA ALA A 141 3.21 -29.37 11.53
C ALA A 141 3.71 -28.68 10.26
N SER A 142 3.03 -27.64 9.81
CA SER A 142 3.43 -26.90 8.60
C SER A 142 4.71 -26.10 8.83
N VAL A 143 4.87 -25.48 9.99
CA VAL A 143 6.09 -24.76 10.38
C VAL A 143 7.26 -25.72 10.54
N VAL A 144 7.02 -26.92 11.15
CA VAL A 144 8.04 -27.97 11.28
C VAL A 144 8.55 -28.42 9.91
N GLU A 145 7.63 -28.70 8.98
CA GLU A 145 7.96 -29.10 7.61
C GLU A 145 8.74 -28.00 6.87
N MET A 146 8.23 -26.76 6.90
CA MET A 146 8.80 -25.67 6.12
C MET A 146 10.19 -25.26 6.61
N LEU A 147 10.42 -25.29 7.91
CA LEU A 147 11.72 -24.97 8.54
C LEU A 147 12.61 -26.21 8.73
N SER A 148 12.12 -27.42 8.39
CA SER A 148 12.85 -28.67 8.58
C SER A 148 13.35 -28.85 10.02
N LEU A 149 12.47 -28.58 10.99
CA LEU A 149 12.82 -28.56 12.42
C LEU A 149 12.99 -30.00 12.96
N ALA A 150 13.96 -30.17 13.87
CA ALA A 150 14.08 -31.37 14.67
C ALA A 150 12.96 -31.43 15.72
N ASP A 151 12.65 -32.64 16.17
CA ASP A 151 11.64 -32.88 17.21
C ASP A 151 11.93 -32.05 18.46
N GLY A 152 10.88 -31.46 19.02
CA GLY A 152 10.96 -30.62 20.22
C GLY A 152 11.52 -29.21 20.02
N THR A 153 11.92 -28.86 18.79
CA THR A 153 12.38 -27.49 18.48
C THR A 153 11.23 -26.51 18.64
N ARG A 154 11.47 -25.41 19.35
CA ARG A 154 10.54 -24.29 19.47
C ARG A 154 10.87 -23.19 18.45
N VAL A 155 9.94 -22.29 18.25
CA VAL A 155 10.10 -21.15 17.34
C VAL A 155 9.69 -19.84 18.03
N VAL A 156 10.31 -18.74 17.64
CA VAL A 156 9.75 -17.39 17.87
C VAL A 156 8.78 -17.11 16.73
N ARG A 157 7.52 -16.86 17.07
CA ARG A 157 6.52 -16.30 16.16
C ARG A 157 6.53 -14.78 16.29
N VAL A 158 6.53 -14.07 15.18
CA VAL A 158 6.41 -12.60 15.12
C VAL A 158 5.25 -12.25 14.20
N ASP A 159 4.28 -11.50 14.74
CA ASP A 159 3.15 -10.96 14.00
C ASP A 159 3.45 -9.49 13.64
N SER A 160 3.25 -9.11 12.38
CA SER A 160 3.58 -7.77 11.93
C SER A 160 2.65 -7.27 10.83
N LEU A 161 2.63 -5.97 10.63
CA LEU A 161 1.94 -5.30 9.52
C LEU A 161 2.97 -4.60 8.65
N ASP A 162 2.93 -4.86 7.36
CA ASP A 162 3.68 -4.09 6.39
C ASP A 162 2.90 -2.80 6.07
N VAL A 163 3.50 -1.67 6.43
CA VAL A 163 2.93 -0.33 6.27
C VAL A 163 3.73 0.40 5.22
N VAL A 164 3.06 0.91 4.19
CA VAL A 164 3.65 1.71 3.12
C VAL A 164 2.85 3.00 2.98
N ASP A 165 3.51 4.15 3.05
CA ASP A 165 2.89 5.48 3.03
C ASP A 165 1.69 5.56 3.99
N ASP A 166 1.91 5.11 5.23
CA ASP A 166 0.94 5.04 6.33
C ASP A 166 -0.28 4.13 6.12
N LYS A 167 -0.30 3.33 5.04
CA LYS A 167 -1.33 2.31 4.81
C LYS A 167 -0.82 0.91 5.13
N VAL A 168 -1.66 0.10 5.76
CA VAL A 168 -1.41 -1.33 5.92
C VAL A 168 -1.71 -2.01 4.58
N ILE A 169 -0.68 -2.61 4.00
CA ILE A 169 -0.76 -3.33 2.73
C ILE A 169 -0.51 -4.83 2.87
N GLY A 170 0.08 -5.24 3.99
CA GLY A 170 0.36 -6.64 4.30
C GLY A 170 0.13 -6.95 5.78
N VAL A 171 -0.38 -8.16 6.04
CA VAL A 171 -0.49 -8.79 7.36
C VAL A 171 0.41 -10.00 7.34
N CYS A 172 1.43 -10.02 8.20
CA CYS A 172 2.52 -10.97 8.13
C CYS A 172 2.69 -11.75 9.44
N VAL A 173 3.03 -13.02 9.31
CA VAL A 173 3.48 -13.88 10.39
C VAL A 173 4.82 -14.46 10.00
N GLN A 174 5.80 -14.44 10.89
CA GLN A 174 7.14 -14.98 10.66
C GLN A 174 7.52 -15.91 11.80
N TYR A 175 8.22 -16.99 11.46
CA TYR A 175 8.69 -18.00 12.41
C TYR A 175 10.20 -18.15 12.28
N PHE A 176 10.90 -18.08 13.42
CA PHE A 176 12.35 -18.20 13.51
C PHE A 176 12.72 -19.36 14.44
N PRO A 177 13.62 -20.29 14.07
CA PRO A 177 14.00 -21.43 14.91
C PRO A 177 14.73 -21.02 16.19
N LEU A 178 14.33 -21.63 17.32
CA LEU A 178 15.05 -21.54 18.59
C LEU A 178 16.03 -22.72 18.74
N PRO A 179 17.13 -22.54 19.53
CA PRO A 179 17.52 -21.34 20.27
C PRO A 179 18.26 -20.28 19.43
N ARG A 180 18.58 -20.55 18.16
CA ARG A 180 19.42 -19.73 17.30
C ARG A 180 18.98 -18.27 17.26
N PHE A 181 17.68 -18.01 17.18
CA PHE A 181 17.12 -16.66 17.03
C PHE A 181 16.43 -16.15 18.30
N HIS A 182 16.91 -16.57 19.46
CA HIS A 182 16.39 -16.05 20.74
C HIS A 182 16.64 -14.54 20.82
N GLY A 183 15.59 -13.75 21.09
CA GLY A 183 15.67 -12.28 21.14
C GLY A 183 15.56 -11.58 19.78
N ILE A 184 15.26 -12.28 18.68
CA ILE A 184 15.15 -11.65 17.35
C ILE A 184 13.96 -10.68 17.28
N ALA A 185 12.88 -10.96 18.00
CA ALA A 185 11.69 -10.13 17.97
C ALA A 185 11.93 -8.73 18.52
N GLU A 186 12.69 -8.60 19.60
CA GLU A 186 13.08 -7.33 20.20
C GLU A 186 13.91 -6.49 19.23
N ILE A 187 14.91 -7.10 18.59
CA ILE A 187 15.75 -6.44 17.59
C ILE A 187 14.94 -6.05 16.36
N TYR A 188 13.97 -6.88 15.98
CA TYR A 188 13.08 -6.57 14.87
C TYR A 188 12.15 -5.39 15.22
N CYS A 189 11.65 -5.30 16.46
CA CYS A 189 10.89 -4.12 16.92
C CYS A 189 11.72 -2.83 16.82
N GLU A 190 13.00 -2.88 17.19
CA GLU A 190 13.90 -1.72 17.14
C GLU A 190 14.22 -1.29 15.70
N THR A 191 14.53 -2.25 14.83
CA THR A 191 15.02 -1.97 13.48
C THR A 191 13.90 -1.79 12.45
N GLY A 192 12.72 -2.36 12.69
CA GLY A 192 11.61 -2.41 11.74
C GLY A 192 11.92 -3.17 10.43
N LYS A 193 13.04 -3.90 10.38
CA LYS A 193 13.51 -4.61 9.19
C LYS A 193 14.11 -5.97 9.54
N THR A 194 13.52 -7.03 9.03
CA THR A 194 13.94 -8.41 9.30
C THR A 194 15.42 -8.66 8.99
N HIS A 195 15.93 -8.16 7.85
CA HIS A 195 17.34 -8.39 7.47
C HIS A 195 18.33 -7.72 8.44
N LEU A 196 17.97 -6.58 9.05
CA LEU A 196 18.80 -5.96 10.07
C LEU A 196 18.76 -6.74 11.38
N ALA A 197 17.61 -7.34 11.72
CA ALA A 197 17.52 -8.22 12.86
C ALA A 197 18.35 -9.51 12.65
N LEU A 198 18.25 -10.14 11.50
CA LEU A 198 19.02 -11.35 11.14
C LEU A 198 20.54 -11.12 11.17
N ALA A 199 21.00 -9.95 10.72
CA ALA A 199 22.43 -9.59 10.73
C ALA A 199 23.01 -9.61 12.17
N ARG A 200 22.21 -9.31 13.22
CA ARG A 200 22.63 -9.42 14.62
C ARG A 200 22.88 -10.86 15.08
N PHE A 201 22.39 -11.83 14.31
CA PHE A 201 22.61 -13.26 14.56
C PHE A 201 23.63 -13.86 13.56
N GLY A 202 24.44 -13.02 12.92
CA GLY A 202 25.48 -13.45 11.97
C GLY A 202 24.89 -13.96 10.65
N VAL A 203 23.67 -13.58 10.29
CA VAL A 203 23.04 -13.92 9.02
C VAL A 203 23.03 -12.68 8.14
N ASP A 204 24.18 -12.40 7.52
CA ASP A 204 24.35 -11.27 6.58
C ASP A 204 23.92 -11.64 5.17
N GLU A 205 24.08 -12.92 4.79
CA GLU A 205 23.63 -13.48 3.52
C GLU A 205 22.57 -14.54 3.73
N PHE A 206 21.47 -14.40 3.00
CA PHE A 206 20.39 -15.36 2.96
C PHE A 206 19.76 -15.37 1.57
N HIS A 207 19.09 -16.44 1.24
CA HIS A 207 18.35 -16.55 -0.01
C HIS A 207 17.02 -17.24 0.18
N ARG A 208 16.14 -17.02 -0.76
CA ARG A 208 14.82 -17.60 -0.81
C ARG A 208 14.92 -19.03 -1.34
N ARG A 209 14.54 -20.02 -0.54
CA ARG A 209 14.47 -21.41 -0.95
C ARG A 209 13.23 -21.69 -1.80
N VAL A 210 12.08 -21.22 -1.32
CA VAL A 210 10.79 -21.44 -1.96
C VAL A 210 9.83 -20.30 -1.64
N SER A 211 8.95 -19.99 -2.59
CA SER A 211 7.72 -19.22 -2.33
C SER A 211 6.54 -19.95 -2.95
N ARG A 212 5.45 -20.01 -2.18
CA ARG A 212 4.14 -20.47 -2.64
C ARG A 212 3.19 -19.27 -2.65
N VAL A 213 2.54 -19.02 -3.76
CA VAL A 213 1.58 -17.92 -3.91
C VAL A 213 0.20 -18.52 -4.15
N THR A 214 -0.75 -18.17 -3.30
CA THR A 214 -2.14 -18.60 -3.42
C THR A 214 -3.09 -17.42 -3.28
N ALA A 215 -4.22 -17.46 -3.98
CA ALA A 215 -5.31 -16.51 -3.80
C ALA A 215 -6.39 -17.19 -2.93
N ARG A 216 -6.84 -16.48 -1.87
CA ARG A 216 -7.91 -16.94 -0.99
C ARG A 216 -8.72 -15.78 -0.43
N LEU A 217 -9.88 -16.07 0.13
CA LEU A 217 -10.62 -15.07 0.90
C LEU A 217 -9.95 -14.90 2.27
N PRO A 218 -9.84 -13.65 2.76
CA PRO A 218 -9.31 -13.38 4.09
C PRO A 218 -10.29 -13.81 5.18
N ASP A 219 -9.78 -14.12 6.35
CA ASP A 219 -10.58 -14.11 7.55
C ASP A 219 -10.98 -12.67 7.95
N LYS A 220 -11.83 -12.54 8.97
CA LYS A 220 -12.34 -11.23 9.40
C LYS A 220 -11.25 -10.30 9.93
N ASP A 221 -10.23 -10.86 10.57
CA ASP A 221 -9.17 -10.07 11.21
C ASP A 221 -8.18 -9.57 10.18
N VAL A 222 -7.75 -10.40 9.24
CA VAL A 222 -6.94 -10.00 8.09
C VAL A 222 -7.66 -8.96 7.24
N ALA A 223 -8.96 -9.18 6.93
CA ALA A 223 -9.75 -8.22 6.15
C ALA A 223 -9.85 -6.84 6.85
N ARG A 224 -10.06 -6.84 8.18
CA ARG A 224 -10.10 -5.62 8.98
C ARG A 224 -8.76 -4.89 8.98
N GLN A 225 -7.65 -5.61 9.16
CA GLN A 225 -6.31 -5.02 9.18
C GLN A 225 -5.93 -4.43 7.82
N LEU A 226 -6.28 -5.09 6.71
CA LEU A 226 -6.08 -4.61 5.34
C LEU A 226 -7.11 -3.56 4.90
N ASN A 227 -8.07 -3.21 5.77
CA ASN A 227 -9.18 -2.30 5.45
C ASN A 227 -9.94 -2.68 4.18
N GLN A 228 -10.21 -3.97 3.98
CA GLN A 228 -10.94 -4.48 2.82
C GLN A 228 -12.12 -5.38 3.21
N SER A 229 -13.02 -5.66 2.26
CA SER A 229 -14.13 -6.59 2.46
C SER A 229 -13.62 -8.04 2.56
N VAL A 230 -14.25 -8.86 3.42
CA VAL A 230 -14.02 -10.30 3.49
C VAL A 230 -14.31 -11.03 2.17
N SER A 231 -15.09 -10.42 1.26
CA SER A 231 -15.38 -10.96 -0.07
C SER A 231 -14.33 -10.59 -1.11
N MET A 232 -13.32 -9.78 -0.76
CA MET A 232 -12.18 -9.48 -1.62
C MET A 232 -11.06 -10.49 -1.40
N PRO A 233 -10.57 -11.14 -2.45
CA PRO A 233 -9.42 -12.03 -2.33
C PRO A 233 -8.18 -11.31 -1.81
N ILE A 234 -7.29 -12.09 -1.21
CA ILE A 234 -5.93 -11.70 -0.85
C ILE A 234 -4.94 -12.59 -1.58
N LEU A 235 -3.75 -12.08 -1.80
CA LEU A 235 -2.59 -12.91 -2.13
C LEU A 235 -1.95 -13.38 -0.82
N CYS A 236 -1.86 -14.70 -0.66
CA CYS A 236 -1.10 -15.32 0.42
C CYS A 236 0.23 -15.77 -0.15
N VAL A 237 1.33 -15.23 0.37
CA VAL A 237 2.68 -15.56 -0.05
C VAL A 237 3.39 -16.21 1.14
N GLU A 238 3.68 -17.50 1.00
CA GLU A 238 4.48 -18.28 1.94
C GLU A 238 5.92 -18.36 1.44
N THR A 239 6.88 -18.05 2.28
CA THR A 239 8.29 -18.02 1.87
C THR A 239 9.18 -18.65 2.93
N VAL A 240 10.10 -19.51 2.51
CA VAL A 240 11.20 -19.98 3.34
C VAL A 240 12.49 -19.33 2.88
N TYR A 241 13.20 -18.73 3.83
CA TYR A 241 14.57 -18.27 3.63
C TYR A 241 15.56 -19.21 4.30
N GLU A 242 16.72 -19.37 3.69
CA GLU A 242 17.85 -20.11 4.21
C GLU A 242 19.11 -19.28 4.18
N ASP A 243 20.04 -19.58 5.08
CA ASP A 243 21.35 -18.94 5.13
C ASP A 243 22.30 -19.49 4.05
N ALA A 244 23.52 -18.99 4.01
CA ALA A 244 24.54 -19.42 3.04
C ALA A 244 24.88 -20.91 3.11
N SER A 245 24.62 -21.57 4.25
CA SER A 245 24.84 -23.02 4.42
C SER A 245 23.63 -23.87 3.98
N GLY A 246 22.53 -23.24 3.57
CA GLY A 246 21.29 -23.91 3.20
C GLY A 246 20.41 -24.29 4.41
N CYS A 247 20.71 -23.74 5.59
CA CYS A 247 19.88 -23.98 6.78
C CYS A 247 18.68 -23.01 6.77
N PRO A 248 17.44 -23.51 6.93
CA PRO A 248 16.26 -22.65 7.04
C PRO A 248 16.36 -21.73 8.26
N ILE A 249 16.13 -20.45 8.04
CA ILE A 249 16.26 -19.41 9.07
C ILE A 249 14.94 -18.71 9.37
N GLU A 250 14.03 -18.69 8.40
CA GLU A 250 12.76 -17.98 8.51
C GLU A 250 11.71 -18.66 7.62
N TYR A 251 10.52 -18.84 8.16
CA TYR A 251 9.31 -19.13 7.40
C TYR A 251 8.34 -17.98 7.60
N GLY A 252 8.00 -17.30 6.52
CA GLY A 252 7.09 -16.16 6.52
C GLY A 252 5.81 -16.43 5.74
N ILE A 253 4.70 -15.96 6.28
CA ILE A 253 3.38 -15.96 5.64
C ILE A 253 2.92 -14.52 5.55
N SER A 254 2.73 -14.01 4.35
CA SER A 254 2.29 -12.64 4.10
C SER A 254 0.96 -12.65 3.37
N HIS A 255 0.00 -11.88 3.86
CA HIS A 255 -1.32 -11.66 3.27
C HIS A 255 -1.38 -10.25 2.72
N PHE A 256 -1.45 -10.10 1.40
CA PHE A 256 -1.52 -8.81 0.72
C PHE A 256 -2.90 -8.60 0.11
N GLY A 257 -3.38 -7.35 0.14
CA GLY A 257 -4.59 -6.98 -0.60
C GLY A 257 -4.38 -7.14 -2.11
N SER A 258 -5.29 -7.84 -2.79
CA SER A 258 -5.19 -8.11 -4.24
C SER A 258 -5.29 -6.86 -5.14
N THR A 259 -5.63 -5.71 -4.57
CA THR A 259 -5.69 -4.42 -5.27
C THR A 259 -4.48 -3.53 -4.99
N THR A 260 -3.60 -3.93 -4.06
CA THR A 260 -2.46 -3.11 -3.61
C THR A 260 -1.11 -3.72 -3.96
N VAL A 261 -1.04 -5.04 -4.12
CA VAL A 261 0.20 -5.77 -4.41
C VAL A 261 -0.04 -6.75 -5.55
N GLN A 262 0.86 -6.78 -6.51
CA GLN A 262 0.96 -7.84 -7.50
C GLN A 262 2.31 -8.55 -7.37
N VAL A 263 2.32 -9.85 -7.63
CA VAL A 263 3.55 -10.66 -7.61
C VAL A 263 4.14 -10.66 -9.00
N VAL A 264 5.41 -10.26 -9.10
CA VAL A 264 6.19 -10.27 -10.33
C VAL A 264 7.29 -11.32 -10.23
N ILE A 265 7.31 -12.24 -11.18
CA ILE A 265 8.33 -13.28 -11.31
C ILE A 265 9.00 -13.07 -12.66
N GLU A 266 10.26 -12.68 -12.64
CA GLU A 266 11.08 -12.58 -13.84
C GLU A 266 11.96 -13.84 -13.93
N PRO A 267 12.06 -14.48 -15.11
CA PRO A 267 12.81 -15.73 -15.30
C PRO A 267 14.33 -15.51 -15.15
#